data_be837d1e32549898ef8150fcc86816d6
#
_entry.id   be837d1e32549898ef8150fcc86816d6
#
_cell.length_a   1.000
_cell.length_b   1.000
_cell.length_c   1.000
_cell.angle_alpha   90.00
_cell.angle_beta   90.00
_cell.angle_gamma   90.00
#
_symmetry.space_group_name_H-M   'P 1'
#
loop_
_entity.id
_entity.type
_entity.pdbx_description
1 polymer ?
#
loop_
_entity_poly.entity_id
_entity_poly.type
_entity_poly.pdbx_seq_one_letter_code
_entity_poly.pdbx_strand_id
1 'polypeptide(L)'
;LPLIPGSSLKGKMRYLLAKELNNGILLNEPNNDQDEILRLFGSSEKDKIRRARLKFNDIKLSNLAELETFNVSSTEVKFENTIDRKTADAKPRQIERVIAGSKFDFEIFYNLDDIKEVEKDFENIKQGFDLLEFDYLGGHGTRGSGRIAFENLSVITAVGNFEKIDTLNEILGA
;
A
#
# COMPACT_ATOMS: atom_id res chain seq x y z
N LEU A 1 12.92 10.81 -10.68
CA LEU A 1 11.73 10.05 -11.05
C LEU A 1 11.04 9.57 -9.77
N PRO A 2 9.73 9.79 -9.61
CA PRO A 2 8.99 9.34 -8.44
C PRO A 2 9.09 7.83 -8.21
N LEU A 3 9.21 7.45 -6.94
CA LEU A 3 9.31 6.08 -6.48
C LEU A 3 8.42 5.93 -5.24
N ILE A 4 7.67 4.84 -5.16
CA ILE A 4 6.97 4.43 -3.95
C ILE A 4 7.79 3.28 -3.33
N PRO A 5 8.40 3.49 -2.15
CA PRO A 5 9.13 2.40 -1.48
C PRO A 5 8.16 1.26 -1.13
N GLY A 6 8.56 0.02 -1.40
CA GLY A 6 7.77 -1.16 -1.04
C GLY A 6 7.47 -1.23 0.46
N SER A 7 8.39 -0.73 1.28
CA SER A 7 8.18 -0.60 2.73
C SER A 7 7.03 0.35 3.10
N SER A 8 6.80 1.42 2.31
CA SER A 8 5.70 2.35 2.54
C SER A 8 4.34 1.69 2.27
N LEU A 9 4.21 0.98 1.13
CA LEU A 9 3.01 0.24 0.80
C LEU A 9 2.75 -0.88 1.82
N LYS A 10 3.79 -1.70 2.12
CA LYS A 10 3.71 -2.76 3.12
C LYS A 10 3.28 -2.24 4.49
N GLY A 11 3.93 -1.18 4.99
CA GLY A 11 3.66 -0.64 6.31
C GLY A 11 2.25 -0.07 6.44
N LYS A 12 1.80 0.67 5.42
CA LYS A 12 0.45 1.24 5.39
C LYS A 12 -0.63 0.16 5.30
N MET A 13 -0.45 -0.83 4.43
CA MET A 13 -1.37 -1.96 4.28
C MET A 13 -1.48 -2.77 5.58
N ARG A 14 -0.33 -3.11 6.22
CA ARG A 14 -0.31 -3.78 7.52
C ARG A 14 -1.06 -2.99 8.58
N TYR A 15 -0.80 -1.67 8.67
CA TYR A 15 -1.46 -0.79 9.64
C TYR A 15 -2.98 -0.81 9.51
N LEU A 16 -3.49 -0.69 8.28
CA LEU A 16 -4.92 -0.64 8.01
C LEU A 16 -5.59 -1.98 8.31
N LEU A 17 -5.01 -3.08 7.85
CA LEU A 17 -5.52 -4.44 8.10
C LEU A 17 -5.48 -4.80 9.60
N ALA A 18 -4.39 -4.49 10.31
CA ALA A 18 -4.29 -4.76 11.74
C ALA A 18 -5.36 -3.99 12.52
N LYS A 19 -5.60 -2.73 12.17
CA LYS A 19 -6.66 -1.93 12.77
C LYS A 19 -8.05 -2.51 12.50
N GLU A 20 -8.32 -2.93 11.27
CA GLU A 20 -9.60 -3.51 10.85
C GLU A 20 -9.87 -4.83 11.59
N LEU A 21 -8.93 -5.77 11.56
CA LEU A 21 -9.07 -7.07 12.21
C LEU A 21 -9.16 -6.97 13.73
N ASN A 22 -8.64 -5.91 14.33
CA ASN A 22 -8.74 -5.61 15.76
C ASN A 22 -9.91 -4.66 16.11
N ASN A 23 -10.99 -4.64 15.32
CA ASN A 23 -12.19 -3.83 15.57
C ASN A 23 -11.89 -2.33 15.77
N GLY A 24 -10.99 -1.78 14.98
CA GLY A 24 -10.61 -0.37 14.99
C GLY A 24 -9.52 -0.01 16.00
N ILE A 25 -8.99 -0.96 16.76
CA ILE A 25 -7.96 -0.74 17.80
C ILE A 25 -6.59 -1.17 17.26
N LEU A 26 -5.61 -0.29 17.36
CA LEU A 26 -4.22 -0.65 17.10
C LEU A 26 -3.56 -1.16 18.38
N LEU A 27 -2.89 -2.29 18.28
CA LEU A 27 -2.08 -2.81 19.37
C LEU A 27 -0.77 -2.02 19.47
N ASN A 28 -0.25 -1.87 20.69
CA ASN A 28 0.99 -1.11 20.94
C ASN A 28 2.20 -1.75 20.24
N GLU A 29 2.24 -3.08 20.21
CA GLU A 29 3.33 -3.85 19.63
C GLU A 29 2.83 -4.60 18.38
N PRO A 30 3.44 -4.37 17.20
CA PRO A 30 3.04 -5.06 15.96
C PRO A 30 3.16 -6.59 16.02
N ASN A 31 3.99 -7.12 16.92
CA ASN A 31 4.16 -8.56 17.10
C ASN A 31 3.00 -9.20 17.88
N ASN A 32 2.08 -8.41 18.42
CA ASN A 32 0.86 -8.87 19.07
C ASN A 32 -0.37 -8.83 18.13
N ASP A 33 -0.16 -8.45 16.85
CA ASP A 33 -1.20 -8.52 15.83
C ASP A 33 -1.76 -9.94 15.70
N GLN A 34 -2.94 -10.06 15.10
CA GLN A 34 -3.57 -11.36 14.83
C GLN A 34 -2.71 -12.23 13.91
N ASP A 35 -2.89 -13.54 13.96
CA ASP A 35 -2.09 -14.52 13.24
C ASP A 35 -2.07 -14.26 11.73
N GLU A 36 -3.18 -13.84 11.16
CA GLU A 36 -3.34 -13.45 9.76
C GLU A 36 -2.38 -12.32 9.36
N ILE A 37 -2.21 -11.32 10.22
CA ILE A 37 -1.29 -10.21 9.99
C ILE A 37 0.16 -10.68 10.13
N LEU A 38 0.44 -11.47 11.16
CA LEU A 38 1.79 -11.97 11.39
C LEU A 38 2.28 -12.89 10.27
N ARG A 39 1.42 -13.74 9.69
CA ARG A 39 1.82 -14.61 8.58
C ARG A 39 1.98 -13.84 7.26
N LEU A 40 1.15 -12.84 6.99
CA LEU A 40 1.27 -12.01 5.78
C LEU A 40 2.48 -11.08 5.83
N PHE A 41 2.68 -10.35 6.92
CA PHE A 41 3.67 -9.28 7.01
C PHE A 41 4.93 -9.62 7.82
N GLY A 42 4.89 -10.72 8.57
CA GLY A 42 6.01 -11.21 9.39
C GLY A 42 6.03 -10.66 10.82
N SER A 43 6.82 -11.31 11.66
CA SER A 43 7.13 -10.91 13.03
C SER A 43 8.62 -11.03 13.29
N SER A 44 9.18 -10.07 14.04
CA SER A 44 10.59 -10.03 14.44
C SER A 44 10.80 -10.22 15.94
N GLU A 45 9.75 -10.54 16.70
CA GLU A 45 9.86 -10.76 18.14
C GLU A 45 10.73 -11.97 18.44
N LYS A 46 11.63 -11.83 19.42
CA LYS A 46 12.46 -12.92 19.89
C LYS A 46 11.57 -14.08 20.36
N ASP A 47 11.89 -15.29 19.93
CA ASP A 47 11.14 -16.52 20.17
C ASP A 47 9.79 -16.69 19.41
N LYS A 48 9.37 -15.66 18.62
CA LYS A 48 8.18 -15.70 17.74
C LYS A 48 8.48 -15.18 16.34
N ILE A 49 9.71 -15.36 15.86
CA ILE A 49 10.12 -14.92 14.53
C ILE A 49 9.29 -15.67 13.49
N ARG A 50 8.59 -14.91 12.65
CA ARG A 50 7.81 -15.44 11.54
C ARG A 50 8.17 -14.76 10.25
N ARG A 51 8.50 -15.55 9.22
CA ARG A 51 8.77 -15.02 7.89
C ARG A 51 7.47 -14.49 7.27
N ALA A 52 7.55 -13.32 6.65
CA ALA A 52 6.43 -12.77 5.90
C ALA A 52 6.15 -13.60 4.64
N ARG A 53 4.89 -13.88 4.35
CA ARG A 53 4.46 -14.45 3.06
C ARG A 53 4.51 -13.41 1.95
N LEU A 54 4.24 -12.13 2.27
CA LEU A 54 4.27 -11.04 1.32
C LEU A 54 5.65 -10.39 1.24
N LYS A 55 6.13 -10.22 0.00
CA LYS A 55 7.33 -9.43 -0.31
C LYS A 55 6.93 -8.31 -1.26
N PHE A 56 7.23 -7.09 -0.88
CA PHE A 56 6.95 -5.86 -1.62
C PHE A 56 8.23 -5.35 -2.27
N ASN A 57 8.17 -5.06 -3.56
CA ASN A 57 9.24 -4.38 -4.27
C ASN A 57 9.00 -2.87 -4.28
N ASP A 58 10.07 -2.10 -4.52
CA ASP A 58 9.93 -0.67 -4.80
C ASP A 58 9.24 -0.45 -6.14
N ILE A 59 8.35 0.52 -6.19
CA ILE A 59 7.42 0.74 -7.28
C ILE A 59 7.80 2.04 -8.00
N LYS A 60 8.10 1.94 -9.29
CA LYS A 60 8.51 3.09 -10.11
C LYS A 60 7.33 3.63 -10.91
N LEU A 61 7.37 4.94 -11.18
CA LEU A 61 6.44 5.56 -12.11
C LEU A 61 6.54 4.88 -13.48
N SER A 62 5.40 4.41 -14.02
CA SER A 62 5.35 3.65 -15.29
C SER A 62 4.89 4.48 -16.49
N ASN A 63 4.11 5.53 -16.27
CA ASN A 63 3.55 6.33 -17.38
C ASN A 63 4.27 7.65 -17.64
N LEU A 64 5.59 7.74 -17.40
CA LEU A 64 6.35 8.98 -17.64
C LEU A 64 6.20 9.49 -19.09
N ALA A 65 6.34 8.60 -20.08
CA ALA A 65 6.21 8.96 -21.49
C ALA A 65 4.81 9.51 -21.84
N GLU A 66 3.75 8.99 -21.21
CA GLU A 66 2.40 9.51 -21.36
C GLU A 66 2.30 10.95 -20.83
N LEU A 67 2.84 11.21 -19.62
CA LEU A 67 2.87 12.54 -19.02
C LEU A 67 3.66 13.54 -19.85
N GLU A 68 4.79 13.14 -20.40
CA GLU A 68 5.63 13.96 -21.29
C GLU A 68 4.88 14.34 -22.58
N THR A 69 4.04 13.45 -23.14
CA THR A 69 3.22 13.75 -24.31
C THR A 69 2.24 14.91 -24.06
N PHE A 70 1.74 15.03 -22.83
CA PHE A 70 0.89 16.14 -22.40
C PHE A 70 1.68 17.36 -21.91
N ASN A 71 3.00 17.34 -22.00
CA ASN A 71 3.90 18.37 -21.49
C ASN A 71 3.71 18.64 -19.98
N VAL A 72 3.46 17.56 -19.20
CA VAL A 72 3.20 17.59 -17.78
C VAL A 72 4.37 16.94 -17.03
N SER A 73 4.87 17.62 -15.99
CA SER A 73 5.90 17.07 -15.12
C SER A 73 5.33 15.94 -14.25
N SER A 74 6.16 14.97 -13.86
CA SER A 74 5.78 13.89 -12.93
C SER A 74 5.51 14.36 -11.51
N THR A 75 5.94 15.57 -11.16
CA THR A 75 5.72 16.21 -9.86
C THR A 75 5.23 17.65 -10.02
N GLU A 76 4.52 18.12 -9.02
CA GLU A 76 4.10 19.52 -8.89
C GLU A 76 4.47 20.07 -7.52
N VAL A 77 4.66 21.38 -7.44
CA VAL A 77 4.87 22.09 -6.18
C VAL A 77 3.56 22.72 -5.73
N LYS A 78 3.04 22.24 -4.62
CA LYS A 78 1.87 22.79 -3.96
C LYS A 78 2.29 23.83 -2.91
N PHE A 79 1.74 25.03 -3.00
CA PHE A 79 1.93 26.07 -2.01
C PHE A 79 0.84 25.98 -0.93
N GLU A 80 1.25 25.96 0.33
CA GLU A 80 0.36 25.96 1.49
C GLU A 80 0.80 27.06 2.46
N ASN A 81 -0.16 27.66 3.18
CA ASN A 81 0.11 28.62 4.23
C ASN A 81 -0.30 28.06 5.58
N THR A 82 0.54 28.26 6.58
CA THR A 82 0.18 28.09 7.98
C THR A 82 -0.01 29.48 8.58
N ILE A 83 -1.19 29.76 9.11
CA ILE A 83 -1.52 31.05 9.73
C ILE A 83 -1.38 30.90 11.24
N ASP A 84 -0.58 31.79 11.85
CA ASP A 84 -0.51 31.89 13.30
C ASP A 84 -1.83 32.44 13.83
N ARG A 85 -2.45 31.76 14.79
CA ARG A 85 -3.78 32.13 15.29
C ARG A 85 -3.78 33.41 16.13
N LYS A 86 -2.62 33.81 16.68
CA LYS A 86 -2.52 34.98 17.55
C LYS A 86 -2.11 36.24 16.78
N THR A 87 -1.12 36.07 15.88
CA THR A 87 -0.52 37.20 15.14
C THR A 87 -1.13 37.39 13.75
N ALA A 88 -1.86 36.38 13.25
CA ALA A 88 -2.35 36.30 11.87
C ALA A 88 -1.24 36.25 10.81
N ASP A 89 0.01 36.02 11.22
CA ASP A 89 1.14 35.88 10.30
C ASP A 89 1.02 34.63 9.46
N ALA A 90 1.19 34.77 8.15
CA ALA A 90 1.22 33.65 7.22
C ALA A 90 2.66 33.13 7.06
N LYS A 91 2.85 31.82 7.27
CA LYS A 91 4.11 31.11 7.02
C LYS A 91 3.93 30.22 5.79
N PRO A 92 4.36 30.70 4.59
CA PRO A 92 4.26 29.89 3.38
C PRO A 92 5.22 28.71 3.43
N ARG A 93 4.78 27.58 2.88
CA ARG A 93 5.62 26.39 2.64
C ARG A 93 5.32 25.79 1.28
N GLN A 94 6.30 25.14 0.73
CA GLN A 94 6.20 24.42 -0.52
C GLN A 94 6.25 22.93 -0.24
N ILE A 95 5.38 22.18 -0.88
CA ILE A 95 5.33 20.72 -0.80
C ILE A 95 5.39 20.19 -2.22
N GLU A 96 6.43 19.44 -2.53
CA GLU A 96 6.48 18.69 -3.78
C GLU A 96 5.66 17.40 -3.63
N ARG A 97 4.81 17.12 -4.61
CA ARG A 97 4.02 15.89 -4.66
C ARG A 97 3.93 15.35 -6.08
N VAL A 98 3.65 14.07 -6.18
CA VAL A 98 3.37 13.41 -7.46
C VAL A 98 2.06 13.95 -8.02
N ILE A 99 2.02 14.18 -9.35
CA ILE A 99 0.84 14.71 -10.03
C ILE A 99 -0.27 13.66 -10.10
N ALA A 100 -1.52 14.12 -10.11
CA ALA A 100 -2.68 13.27 -10.37
C ALA A 100 -2.59 12.63 -11.77
N GLY A 101 -3.00 11.37 -11.90
CA GLY A 101 -2.86 10.58 -13.14
C GLY A 101 -1.54 9.86 -13.29
N SER A 102 -0.62 9.98 -12.33
CA SER A 102 0.59 9.14 -12.29
C SER A 102 0.23 7.68 -12.05
N LYS A 103 0.81 6.77 -12.85
CA LYS A 103 0.61 5.32 -12.77
C LYS A 103 1.89 4.66 -12.29
N PHE A 104 1.73 3.64 -11.47
CA PHE A 104 2.82 2.91 -10.84
C PHE A 104 2.53 1.42 -10.97
N ASP A 105 3.35 0.70 -11.74
CA ASP A 105 3.22 -0.74 -11.86
C ASP A 105 3.85 -1.40 -10.64
N PHE A 106 3.06 -2.15 -9.89
CA PHE A 106 3.53 -2.80 -8.68
C PHE A 106 3.48 -4.32 -8.80
N GLU A 107 4.36 -4.97 -8.06
CA GLU A 107 4.44 -6.41 -7.96
C GLU A 107 4.63 -6.81 -6.50
N ILE A 108 3.78 -7.74 -6.06
CA ILE A 108 3.85 -8.31 -4.72
C ILE A 108 4.00 -9.81 -4.86
N PHE A 109 5.06 -10.38 -4.30
CA PHE A 109 5.24 -11.82 -4.24
C PHE A 109 4.56 -12.38 -3.00
N TYR A 110 3.79 -13.44 -3.20
CA TYR A 110 3.22 -14.25 -2.13
C TYR A 110 3.90 -15.61 -2.09
N ASN A 111 4.46 -15.97 -0.93
CA ASN A 111 5.02 -17.29 -0.70
C ASN A 111 3.92 -18.23 -0.21
N LEU A 112 3.66 -19.28 -0.97
CA LEU A 112 2.69 -20.32 -0.64
C LEU A 112 3.31 -21.29 0.38
N ASP A 113 3.03 -21.08 1.66
CA ASP A 113 3.50 -21.97 2.75
C ASP A 113 2.43 -23.02 3.11
N ASP A 114 1.13 -22.67 3.12
CA ASP A 114 0.00 -23.56 3.37
C ASP A 114 -1.13 -23.30 2.38
N ILE A 115 -1.51 -24.31 1.62
CA ILE A 115 -2.57 -24.22 0.61
C ILE A 115 -3.97 -23.96 1.21
N LYS A 116 -4.18 -24.36 2.46
CA LYS A 116 -5.49 -24.17 3.14
C LYS A 116 -5.74 -22.72 3.54
N GLU A 117 -4.71 -21.95 3.70
CA GLU A 117 -4.79 -20.55 4.15
C GLU A 117 -4.78 -19.55 2.99
N VAL A 118 -4.47 -20.00 1.76
CA VAL A 118 -4.28 -19.13 0.59
C VAL A 118 -5.49 -18.27 0.29
N GLU A 119 -6.67 -18.86 0.20
CA GLU A 119 -7.90 -18.12 -0.13
C GLU A 119 -8.17 -17.04 0.92
N LYS A 120 -8.03 -17.39 2.21
CA LYS A 120 -8.18 -16.41 3.31
C LYS A 120 -7.12 -15.31 3.29
N ASP A 121 -5.89 -15.66 2.94
CA ASP A 121 -4.81 -14.66 2.79
C ASP A 121 -5.12 -13.69 1.65
N PHE A 122 -5.65 -14.18 0.51
CA PHE A 122 -6.03 -13.31 -0.61
C PHE A 122 -7.27 -12.46 -0.33
N GLU A 123 -8.25 -12.95 0.45
CA GLU A 123 -9.33 -12.11 0.97
C GLU A 123 -8.79 -10.94 1.81
N ASN A 124 -7.83 -11.21 2.71
CA ASN A 124 -7.21 -10.17 3.52
C ASN A 124 -6.36 -9.20 2.66
N ILE A 125 -5.67 -9.69 1.63
CA ILE A 125 -4.93 -8.85 0.68
C ILE A 125 -5.89 -7.91 -0.06
N LYS A 126 -7.00 -8.44 -0.57
CA LYS A 126 -8.04 -7.65 -1.24
C LYS A 126 -8.60 -6.58 -0.30
N GLN A 127 -8.96 -6.98 0.92
CA GLN A 127 -9.41 -6.03 1.95
C GLN A 127 -8.36 -4.94 2.22
N GLY A 128 -7.08 -5.30 2.23
CA GLY A 128 -5.99 -4.34 2.38
C GLY A 128 -5.91 -3.33 1.24
N PHE A 129 -6.15 -3.74 0.00
CA PHE A 129 -6.24 -2.84 -1.15
C PHE A 129 -7.45 -1.92 -1.03
N ASP A 130 -8.63 -2.45 -0.70
CA ASP A 130 -9.85 -1.65 -0.52
C ASP A 130 -9.67 -0.59 0.57
N LEU A 131 -9.08 -0.95 1.71
CA LEU A 131 -8.80 -0.01 2.78
C LEU A 131 -7.80 1.09 2.36
N LEU A 132 -6.81 0.76 1.53
CA LEU A 132 -5.86 1.74 1.00
C LEU A 132 -6.51 2.74 0.05
N GLU A 133 -7.48 2.33 -0.77
CA GLU A 133 -8.24 3.22 -1.66
C GLU A 133 -9.13 4.21 -0.89
N PHE A 134 -9.69 3.76 0.24
CA PHE A 134 -10.48 4.63 1.14
C PHE A 134 -9.63 5.53 2.03
N ASP A 135 -8.36 5.23 2.20
CA ASP A 135 -7.42 6.04 2.97
C ASP A 135 -6.46 6.80 2.02
N TYR A 136 -5.18 6.82 2.32
CA TYR A 136 -4.16 7.47 1.50
C TYR A 136 -2.80 6.78 1.64
N LEU A 137 -1.94 6.95 0.65
CA LEU A 137 -0.55 6.51 0.68
C LEU A 137 0.37 7.74 0.71
N GLY A 138 1.37 7.73 1.60
CA GLY A 138 2.30 8.83 1.78
C GLY A 138 1.87 9.86 2.81
N GLY A 139 2.29 11.12 2.64
CA GLY A 139 2.03 12.20 3.57
C GLY A 139 0.85 13.10 3.17
N HIS A 140 0.40 13.94 4.11
CA HIS A 140 -0.63 14.97 3.89
C HIS A 140 -2.00 14.44 3.41
N GLY A 141 -2.36 13.19 3.71
CA GLY A 141 -3.60 12.57 3.27
C GLY A 141 -4.86 13.32 3.71
N THR A 142 -4.90 13.79 4.96
CA THR A 142 -6.03 14.59 5.49
C THR A 142 -6.22 15.95 4.78
N ARG A 143 -5.27 16.33 3.91
CA ARG A 143 -5.27 17.56 3.11
C ARG A 143 -5.36 17.30 1.61
N GLY A 144 -5.85 16.10 1.23
CA GLY A 144 -6.16 15.72 -0.15
C GLY A 144 -4.97 15.24 -0.98
N SER A 145 -3.89 14.75 -0.33
CA SER A 145 -2.79 14.09 -1.02
C SER A 145 -2.84 12.57 -0.84
N GLY A 146 -2.27 11.82 -1.78
CA GLY A 146 -2.03 10.39 -1.62
C GLY A 146 -3.23 9.48 -1.86
N ARG A 147 -4.33 9.95 -2.45
CA ARG A 147 -5.41 9.07 -2.89
C ARG A 147 -4.92 8.19 -4.04
N ILE A 148 -5.18 6.90 -3.95
CA ILE A 148 -4.80 5.91 -4.96
C ILE A 148 -6.00 5.06 -5.35
N ALA A 149 -5.88 4.36 -6.49
CA ALA A 149 -6.77 3.29 -6.92
C ALA A 149 -5.93 2.14 -7.44
N PHE A 150 -6.40 0.91 -7.26
CA PHE A 150 -5.78 -0.28 -7.83
C PHE A 150 -6.56 -0.70 -9.07
N GLU A 151 -5.84 -0.87 -10.18
CA GLU A 151 -6.42 -1.22 -11.47
C GLU A 151 -5.73 -2.45 -12.04
N ASN A 152 -6.46 -3.27 -12.80
CA ASN A 152 -5.93 -4.42 -13.52
C ASN A 152 -5.15 -5.40 -12.63
N LEU A 153 -5.67 -5.67 -11.43
CA LEU A 153 -5.08 -6.65 -10.53
C LEU A 153 -5.09 -8.03 -11.18
N SER A 154 -4.01 -8.77 -11.07
CA SER A 154 -3.94 -10.15 -11.56
C SER A 154 -2.98 -10.99 -10.72
N VAL A 155 -3.29 -12.27 -10.59
CA VAL A 155 -2.44 -13.26 -9.92
C VAL A 155 -1.88 -14.22 -10.96
N ILE A 156 -0.59 -14.41 -10.94
CA ILE A 156 0.10 -15.37 -11.79
C ILE A 156 0.98 -16.29 -10.95
N THR A 157 1.18 -17.52 -11.40
CA THR A 157 2.15 -18.42 -10.76
C THR A 157 3.54 -18.13 -11.29
N ALA A 158 4.41 -17.57 -10.43
CA ALA A 158 5.78 -17.26 -10.81
C ALA A 158 6.68 -18.50 -10.83
N VAL A 159 6.49 -19.43 -9.89
CA VAL A 159 7.28 -20.67 -9.76
C VAL A 159 6.39 -21.81 -9.32
N GLY A 160 6.55 -22.99 -9.93
CA GLY A 160 5.74 -24.19 -9.64
C GLY A 160 4.39 -24.17 -10.35
N ASN A 161 3.47 -25.00 -9.86
CA ASN A 161 2.10 -25.09 -10.36
C ASN A 161 1.12 -24.85 -9.21
N PHE A 162 0.11 -24.04 -9.47
CA PHE A 162 -0.99 -23.81 -8.55
C PHE A 162 -2.32 -23.83 -9.30
N GLU A 163 -3.20 -24.79 -8.96
CA GLU A 163 -4.41 -25.07 -9.73
C GLU A 163 -5.54 -24.05 -9.51
N LYS A 164 -5.52 -23.33 -8.38
CA LYS A 164 -6.62 -22.41 -8.01
C LYS A 164 -6.31 -20.94 -8.35
N ILE A 165 -5.50 -20.68 -9.36
CA ILE A 165 -5.11 -19.31 -9.72
C ILE A 165 -6.33 -18.47 -10.13
N ASP A 166 -7.29 -19.06 -10.82
CA ASP A 166 -8.53 -18.39 -11.25
C ASP A 166 -9.37 -17.94 -10.04
N THR A 167 -9.49 -18.80 -9.02
CA THR A 167 -10.17 -18.44 -7.76
C THR A 167 -9.52 -17.22 -7.09
N LEU A 168 -8.18 -17.15 -7.10
CA LEU A 168 -7.48 -16.00 -6.52
C LEU A 168 -7.69 -14.72 -7.32
N ASN A 169 -7.77 -14.83 -8.65
CA ASN A 169 -8.12 -13.70 -9.53
C ASN A 169 -9.56 -13.23 -9.26
N GLU A 170 -10.51 -14.13 -9.10
CA GLU A 170 -11.89 -13.80 -8.72
C GLU A 170 -11.96 -13.06 -7.38
N ILE A 171 -11.20 -13.50 -6.36
CA ILE A 171 -11.13 -12.84 -5.05
C ILE A 171 -10.61 -11.40 -5.19
N LEU A 172 -9.59 -11.17 -6.01
CA LEU A 172 -9.06 -9.83 -6.25
C LEU A 172 -9.98 -8.95 -7.11
N GLY A 173 -10.95 -9.54 -7.80
CA GLY A 173 -11.85 -8.83 -8.72
C GLY A 173 -11.17 -8.56 -10.08
N ALA A 174 -10.29 -9.44 -10.49
CA ALA A 174 -9.52 -9.37 -11.74
C ALA A 174 -10.33 -9.92 -12.92
#